data_2de7577d74f85c1f8c2faba3ecab8613
#
_entry.id   2de7577d74f85c1f8c2faba3ecab8613
#
_cell.length_a   1.000
_cell.length_b   1.000
_cell.length_c   1.000
_cell.angle_alpha   90.00
_cell.angle_beta   90.00
_cell.angle_gamma   90.00
#
_symmetry.space_group_name_H-M   'P 1'
#
loop_
_entity.id
_entity.type
_entity.pdbx_description
1 polymer ?
#
loop_
_entity_poly.entity_id
_entity_poly.type
_entity_poly.pdbx_seq_one_letter_code
_entity_poly.pdbx_strand_id
1 'polypeptide(L)'
;MFLTQTQEWTRRGAALMAEMQAHFDHRGLRADAMGLVVFERGASGQAEGFAWRGDWPCYPCSLVKAFHLVHGLSMVERGQIAMHADLDRALRDMILWSSNTATNYVIDLVTGTTGDTLLSGQAFDEWRTARERLNGFFTDLGWAEFAGCNLSQKLMDDTRYGREAQYAGADGAYLNVLTPLSVARLMWELFEGDVPLSGPYLERARGELSRVSTHPEAKNSAYQLTEFLGGGLPDGTELWSKAGHNLWTGALESSYFKHDMLRWVRPDGRPIYVVLMTKGQALAETDPQVFPDIGQLLYARLNMAEPVEAL
;
A
#
# COMPACT_ATOMS: atom_id res chain seq x y z
N MET A 1 -7.02 10.71 14.99
CA MET A 1 -6.51 9.36 14.64
C MET A 1 -7.71 8.50 14.26
N PHE A 2 -7.70 7.86 13.09
CA PHE A 2 -8.87 7.08 12.63
C PHE A 2 -8.99 5.73 13.33
N LEU A 3 -7.88 5.14 13.77
CA LEU A 3 -7.81 3.83 14.40
C LEU A 3 -7.92 3.94 15.92
N THR A 4 -8.90 3.24 16.51
CA THR A 4 -9.05 3.07 17.95
C THR A 4 -8.44 1.74 18.36
N GLN A 5 -7.45 1.79 19.25
CA GLN A 5 -6.86 0.58 19.83
C GLN A 5 -7.50 0.29 21.19
N THR A 6 -8.48 -0.62 21.19
CA THR A 6 -9.13 -1.05 22.43
C THR A 6 -8.19 -1.92 23.27
N GLN A 7 -8.55 -2.16 24.53
CA GLN A 7 -7.79 -3.07 25.39
C GLN A 7 -7.78 -4.51 24.83
N GLU A 8 -8.89 -4.93 24.25
CA GLU A 8 -9.00 -6.24 23.58
C GLU A 8 -8.03 -6.32 22.41
N TRP A 9 -8.05 -5.32 21.49
CA TRP A 9 -7.13 -5.28 20.35
C TRP A 9 -5.68 -5.17 20.77
N THR A 10 -5.38 -4.49 21.90
CA THR A 10 -4.01 -4.45 22.45
C THR A 10 -3.54 -5.84 22.84
N ARG A 11 -4.39 -6.63 23.55
CA ARG A 11 -4.08 -8.01 23.95
C ARG A 11 -3.92 -8.93 22.74
N ARG A 12 -4.89 -8.90 21.81
CA ARG A 12 -4.86 -9.72 20.57
C ARG A 12 -3.64 -9.40 19.72
N GLY A 13 -3.37 -8.13 19.52
CA GLY A 13 -2.22 -7.67 18.74
C GLY A 13 -0.89 -8.08 19.36
N ALA A 14 -0.74 -7.98 20.68
CA ALA A 14 0.45 -8.43 21.37
C ALA A 14 0.67 -9.94 21.20
N ALA A 15 -0.38 -10.76 21.35
CA ALA A 15 -0.32 -12.19 21.13
C ALA A 15 0.06 -12.52 19.66
N LEU A 16 -0.57 -11.85 18.71
CA LEU A 16 -0.26 -12.00 17.28
C LEU A 16 1.20 -11.66 16.97
N MET A 17 1.71 -10.56 17.50
CA MET A 17 3.12 -10.16 17.33
C MET A 17 4.08 -11.19 17.92
N ALA A 18 3.79 -11.70 19.12
CA ALA A 18 4.62 -12.73 19.76
C ALA A 18 4.67 -14.02 18.91
N GLU A 19 3.53 -14.44 18.36
CA GLU A 19 3.43 -15.61 17.50
C GLU A 19 4.15 -15.40 16.16
N MET A 20 3.97 -14.24 15.51
CA MET A 20 4.68 -13.89 14.29
C MET A 20 6.20 -13.91 14.49
N GLN A 21 6.70 -13.36 15.60
CA GLN A 21 8.13 -13.38 15.91
C GLN A 21 8.62 -14.81 16.16
N ALA A 22 7.89 -15.61 16.94
CA ALA A 22 8.27 -16.99 17.22
C ALA A 22 8.39 -17.86 15.95
N HIS A 23 7.52 -17.62 14.95
CA HIS A 23 7.50 -18.40 13.71
C HIS A 23 8.40 -17.85 12.61
N PHE A 24 8.66 -16.55 12.54
CA PHE A 24 9.26 -15.95 11.35
C PHE A 24 10.53 -15.11 11.62
N ASP A 25 10.96 -14.89 12.88
CA ASP A 25 12.19 -14.14 13.16
C ASP A 25 13.41 -14.78 12.49
N HIS A 26 13.51 -16.11 12.56
CA HIS A 26 14.59 -16.88 11.92
C HIS A 26 14.55 -16.83 10.38
N ARG A 27 13.41 -16.39 9.78
CA ARG A 27 13.22 -16.15 8.35
C ARG A 27 13.35 -14.67 7.98
N GLY A 28 13.77 -13.83 8.92
CA GLY A 28 14.06 -12.41 8.71
C GLY A 28 12.94 -11.44 9.07
N LEU A 29 11.80 -11.89 9.61
CA LEU A 29 10.75 -11.00 10.09
C LEU A 29 11.09 -10.43 11.46
N ARG A 30 11.78 -9.31 11.48
CA ARG A 30 12.26 -8.67 12.70
C ARG A 30 11.29 -7.60 13.17
N ALA A 31 10.99 -7.57 14.49
CA ALA A 31 10.06 -6.61 15.09
C ALA A 31 10.51 -5.14 14.91
N ASP A 32 11.82 -4.89 14.85
CA ASP A 32 12.40 -3.56 14.66
C ASP A 32 12.47 -3.13 13.17
N ALA A 33 12.21 -4.05 12.25
CA ALA A 33 12.22 -3.82 10.80
C ALA A 33 10.86 -4.10 10.15
N MET A 34 9.76 -4.01 10.92
CA MET A 34 8.40 -4.16 10.42
C MET A 34 7.44 -3.17 11.07
N GLY A 35 6.38 -2.84 10.35
CA GLY A 35 5.19 -2.17 10.87
C GLY A 35 3.95 -2.97 10.47
N LEU A 36 3.06 -3.19 11.42
CA LEU A 36 1.82 -3.95 11.23
C LEU A 36 0.63 -3.13 11.70
N VAL A 37 -0.42 -3.04 10.87
CA VAL A 37 -1.72 -2.55 11.28
C VAL A 37 -2.76 -3.60 10.93
N VAL A 38 -3.55 -4.02 11.93
CA VAL A 38 -4.68 -4.95 11.76
C VAL A 38 -5.91 -4.27 12.31
N PHE A 39 -7.00 -4.21 11.55
CA PHE A 39 -8.21 -3.53 12.00
C PHE A 39 -9.47 -4.03 11.31
N GLU A 40 -10.59 -3.74 11.92
CA GLU A 40 -11.93 -4.00 11.41
C GLU A 40 -12.85 -2.82 11.69
N ARG A 41 -14.08 -2.88 11.19
CA ARG A 41 -15.14 -1.96 11.57
C ARG A 41 -15.72 -2.40 12.92
N GLY A 42 -15.50 -1.59 13.96
CA GLY A 42 -16.06 -1.81 15.28
C GLY A 42 -17.57 -1.55 15.34
N ALA A 43 -18.17 -1.90 16.45
CA ALA A 43 -19.61 -1.74 16.67
C ALA A 43 -20.06 -0.28 16.61
N SER A 44 -19.19 0.67 16.93
CA SER A 44 -19.42 2.11 16.83
C SER A 44 -19.41 2.63 15.39
N GLY A 45 -19.02 1.79 14.41
CA GLY A 45 -18.80 2.19 13.03
C GLY A 45 -17.43 2.81 12.78
N GLN A 46 -16.57 2.89 13.80
CA GLN A 46 -15.20 3.39 13.70
C GLN A 46 -14.23 2.23 13.43
N ALA A 47 -13.03 2.55 12.92
CA ALA A 47 -11.96 1.56 12.81
C ALA A 47 -11.44 1.19 14.20
N GLU A 48 -11.49 -0.10 14.53
CA GLU A 48 -10.92 -0.65 15.76
C GLU A 48 -9.86 -1.68 15.40
N GLY A 49 -8.70 -1.65 16.08
CA GLY A 49 -7.62 -2.51 15.71
C GLY A 49 -6.37 -2.35 16.56
N PHE A 50 -5.28 -2.87 16.02
CA PHE A 50 -3.95 -2.86 16.62
C PHE A 50 -2.94 -2.31 15.62
N ALA A 51 -2.01 -1.50 16.12
CA ALA A 51 -0.87 -1.01 15.36
C ALA A 51 0.44 -1.28 16.09
N TRP A 52 1.37 -1.94 15.40
CA TRP A 52 2.77 -2.06 15.81
C TRP A 52 3.61 -1.19 14.89
N ARG A 53 4.32 -0.20 15.44
CA ARG A 53 5.08 0.77 14.66
C ARG A 53 4.28 1.33 13.47
N GLY A 54 3.03 1.67 13.72
CA GLY A 54 2.11 2.14 12.69
C GLY A 54 2.54 3.45 12.03
N ASP A 55 3.35 4.25 12.70
CA ASP A 55 3.95 5.51 12.25
C ASP A 55 5.36 5.35 11.65
N TRP A 56 5.85 4.11 11.50
CA TRP A 56 7.17 3.86 10.93
C TRP A 56 7.27 4.32 9.48
N PRO A 57 8.08 5.36 9.18
CA PRO A 57 8.24 5.83 7.81
C PRO A 57 9.15 4.87 7.04
N CYS A 58 8.71 4.42 5.88
CA CYS A 58 9.51 3.56 5.04
C CYS A 58 9.23 3.76 3.55
N TYR A 59 10.16 3.33 2.71
CA TYR A 59 10.00 3.34 1.27
C TYR A 59 8.89 2.36 0.86
N PRO A 60 7.78 2.85 0.26
CA PRO A 60 6.55 2.06 0.18
C PRO A 60 6.48 1.11 -1.02
N CYS A 61 7.48 1.11 -1.90
CA CYS A 61 7.42 0.38 -3.16
C CYS A 61 6.10 0.67 -3.92
N SER A 62 5.43 -0.37 -4.39
CA SER A 62 4.22 -0.24 -5.19
C SER A 62 2.94 0.05 -4.39
N LEU A 63 2.99 0.20 -3.06
CA LEU A 63 1.81 0.61 -2.29
C LEU A 63 1.32 2.02 -2.67
N VAL A 64 2.22 2.90 -3.11
CA VAL A 64 1.85 4.25 -3.60
C VAL A 64 0.85 4.22 -4.76
N LYS A 65 0.80 3.11 -5.51
CA LYS A 65 -0.06 2.99 -6.69
C LYS A 65 -1.55 3.02 -6.35
N ALA A 66 -1.92 2.53 -5.16
CA ALA A 66 -3.30 2.66 -4.69
C ALA A 66 -3.70 4.12 -4.43
N PHE A 67 -2.77 4.94 -3.95
CA PHE A 67 -2.97 6.38 -3.81
C PHE A 67 -3.09 7.07 -5.18
N HIS A 68 -2.20 6.72 -6.12
CA HIS A 68 -2.28 7.27 -7.49
C HIS A 68 -3.56 6.86 -8.21
N LEU A 69 -4.10 5.65 -7.96
CA LEU A 69 -5.38 5.22 -8.48
C LEU A 69 -6.52 6.15 -8.03
N VAL A 70 -6.61 6.39 -6.71
CA VAL A 70 -7.63 7.27 -6.14
C VAL A 70 -7.51 8.69 -6.68
N HIS A 71 -6.30 9.23 -6.71
CA HIS A 71 -6.07 10.59 -7.23
C HIS A 71 -6.40 10.69 -8.73
N GLY A 72 -5.90 9.75 -9.54
CA GLY A 72 -6.17 9.73 -10.99
C GLY A 72 -7.67 9.65 -11.31
N LEU A 73 -8.40 8.75 -10.62
CA LEU A 73 -9.84 8.61 -10.77
C LEU A 73 -10.59 9.87 -10.31
N SER A 74 -10.16 10.51 -9.21
CA SER A 74 -10.75 11.77 -8.72
C SER A 74 -10.56 12.91 -9.73
N MET A 75 -9.40 13.00 -10.37
CA MET A 75 -9.17 14.02 -11.41
C MET A 75 -10.04 13.80 -12.65
N VAL A 76 -10.26 12.53 -13.03
CA VAL A 76 -11.18 12.20 -14.14
C VAL A 76 -12.62 12.55 -13.77
N GLU A 77 -13.06 12.17 -12.58
CA GLU A 77 -14.42 12.47 -12.09
C GLU A 77 -14.72 13.97 -12.06
N ARG A 78 -13.74 14.76 -11.65
CA ARG A 78 -13.84 16.23 -11.61
C ARG A 78 -13.67 16.90 -12.99
N GLY A 79 -13.47 16.12 -14.05
CA GLY A 79 -13.25 16.64 -15.41
C GLY A 79 -11.93 17.39 -15.60
N GLN A 80 -10.97 17.20 -14.70
CA GLN A 80 -9.64 17.82 -14.79
C GLN A 80 -8.73 17.07 -15.78
N ILE A 81 -8.98 15.79 -15.97
CA ILE A 81 -8.35 14.95 -16.99
C ILE A 81 -9.46 14.19 -17.72
N ALA A 82 -9.40 14.16 -19.05
CA ALA A 82 -10.30 13.36 -19.84
C ALA A 82 -9.92 11.87 -19.78
N MET A 83 -10.90 10.99 -19.53
CA MET A 83 -10.70 9.55 -19.66
C MET A 83 -10.51 9.20 -21.14
N HIS A 84 -9.48 8.44 -21.44
CA HIS A 84 -9.22 7.88 -22.77
C HIS A 84 -8.61 6.48 -22.64
N ALA A 85 -8.55 5.73 -23.73
CA ALA A 85 -8.18 4.32 -23.73
C ALA A 85 -6.83 4.01 -23.06
N ASP A 86 -5.81 4.87 -23.26
CA ASP A 86 -4.50 4.65 -22.66
C ASP A 86 -4.48 4.95 -21.16
N LEU A 87 -5.21 5.96 -20.68
CA LEU A 87 -5.35 6.24 -19.25
C LEU A 87 -6.15 5.12 -18.57
N ASP A 88 -7.23 4.67 -19.21
CA ASP A 88 -8.05 3.56 -18.73
C ASP A 88 -7.20 2.30 -18.51
N ARG A 89 -6.41 1.93 -19.52
CA ARG A 89 -5.47 0.81 -19.43
C ARG A 89 -4.38 1.04 -18.39
N ALA A 90 -3.81 2.25 -18.32
CA ALA A 90 -2.74 2.55 -17.38
C ALA A 90 -3.20 2.47 -15.92
N LEU A 91 -4.39 2.95 -15.59
CA LEU A 91 -4.96 2.83 -14.24
C LEU A 91 -5.14 1.35 -13.84
N ARG A 92 -5.61 0.50 -14.78
CA ARG A 92 -5.70 -0.94 -14.57
C ARG A 92 -4.32 -1.58 -14.40
N ASP A 93 -3.40 -1.37 -15.35
CA ASP A 93 -2.11 -2.05 -15.41
C ASP A 93 -1.18 -1.61 -14.25
N MET A 94 -1.34 -0.38 -13.76
CA MET A 94 -0.67 0.12 -12.56
C MET A 94 -1.00 -0.72 -11.32
N ILE A 95 -2.23 -1.19 -11.21
CA ILE A 95 -2.71 -1.97 -10.05
C ILE A 95 -2.56 -3.47 -10.31
N LEU A 96 -3.09 -3.96 -11.44
CA LEU A 96 -3.15 -5.38 -11.76
C LEU A 96 -1.76 -5.99 -11.92
N TRP A 97 -0.90 -5.34 -12.72
CA TRP A 97 0.46 -5.82 -13.02
C TRP A 97 1.54 -5.07 -12.24
N SER A 98 1.14 -4.16 -11.37
CA SER A 98 2.07 -3.29 -10.67
C SER A 98 3.05 -2.56 -11.61
N SER A 99 2.63 -2.21 -12.82
CA SER A 99 3.45 -1.60 -13.87
C SER A 99 3.99 -0.24 -13.45
N ASN A 100 5.32 -0.08 -13.45
CA ASN A 100 5.97 1.21 -13.19
C ASN A 100 5.79 2.17 -14.37
N THR A 101 5.82 1.66 -15.60
CA THR A 101 5.55 2.47 -16.81
C THR A 101 4.15 3.07 -16.75
N ALA A 102 3.13 2.27 -16.44
CA ALA A 102 1.76 2.76 -16.29
C ALA A 102 1.62 3.77 -15.17
N THR A 103 2.28 3.52 -14.01
CA THR A 103 2.30 4.46 -12.88
C THR A 103 2.89 5.81 -13.28
N ASN A 104 4.05 5.78 -13.95
CA ASN A 104 4.75 7.00 -14.36
C ASN A 104 3.93 7.79 -15.39
N TYR A 105 3.22 7.10 -16.29
CA TYR A 105 2.28 7.73 -17.21
C TYR A 105 1.13 8.43 -16.49
N VAL A 106 0.52 7.76 -15.50
CA VAL A 106 -0.54 8.38 -14.67
C VAL A 106 -0.01 9.60 -13.92
N ILE A 107 1.19 9.51 -13.32
CA ILE A 107 1.84 10.64 -12.64
C ILE A 107 2.01 11.82 -13.59
N ASP A 108 2.50 11.58 -14.79
CA ASP A 108 2.71 12.66 -15.78
C ASP A 108 1.39 13.34 -16.16
N LEU A 109 0.34 12.60 -16.38
CA LEU A 109 -0.98 13.16 -16.70
C LEU A 109 -1.56 13.96 -15.54
N VAL A 110 -1.49 13.42 -14.32
CA VAL A 110 -2.05 14.04 -13.11
C VAL A 110 -1.32 15.33 -12.75
N THR A 111 0.00 15.38 -12.95
CA THR A 111 0.82 16.52 -12.54
C THR A 111 1.18 17.48 -13.67
N GLY A 112 1.04 17.05 -14.93
CA GLY A 112 1.52 17.80 -16.09
C GLY A 112 3.05 17.89 -16.16
N THR A 113 3.76 16.90 -15.55
CA THR A 113 5.23 16.89 -15.49
C THR A 113 5.81 15.71 -16.26
N THR A 114 7.05 15.88 -16.75
CA THR A 114 7.83 14.81 -17.38
C THR A 114 9.19 14.66 -16.71
N GLY A 115 9.80 13.48 -16.78
CA GLY A 115 11.11 13.18 -16.21
C GLY A 115 12.30 13.46 -17.16
N ASP A 116 12.19 14.44 -18.00
CA ASP A 116 13.14 14.82 -19.05
C ASP A 116 14.48 15.36 -18.49
N THR A 117 15.22 16.12 -19.28
CA THR A 117 16.52 16.71 -18.94
C THR A 117 16.49 17.54 -17.66
N LEU A 118 17.67 17.83 -17.10
CA LEU A 118 17.82 18.67 -15.91
C LEU A 118 17.20 20.06 -16.11
N LEU A 119 16.65 20.59 -15.05
CA LEU A 119 16.20 21.97 -14.94
C LEU A 119 17.01 22.71 -13.88
N SER A 120 17.02 24.04 -13.95
CA SER A 120 17.71 24.87 -12.96
C SER A 120 16.84 26.04 -12.49
N GLY A 121 17.11 26.53 -11.28
CA GLY A 121 16.44 27.70 -10.73
C GLY A 121 14.92 27.57 -10.75
N GLN A 122 14.25 28.65 -11.10
CA GLN A 122 12.79 28.77 -11.11
C GLN A 122 12.09 27.66 -11.91
N ALA A 123 12.65 27.23 -13.05
CA ALA A 123 12.05 26.18 -13.87
C ALA A 123 12.00 24.83 -13.14
N PHE A 124 13.00 24.50 -12.31
CA PHE A 124 12.97 23.31 -11.47
C PHE A 124 11.98 23.44 -10.33
N ASP A 125 11.90 24.61 -9.69
CA ASP A 125 10.97 24.87 -8.60
C ASP A 125 9.49 24.80 -9.05
N GLU A 126 9.19 25.31 -10.24
CA GLU A 126 7.86 25.21 -10.86
C GLU A 126 7.51 23.75 -11.18
N TRP A 127 8.44 22.99 -11.75
CA TRP A 127 8.26 21.58 -12.03
C TRP A 127 8.06 20.77 -10.74
N ARG A 128 8.88 21.03 -9.71
CA ARG A 128 8.74 20.37 -8.39
C ARG A 128 7.39 20.67 -7.76
N THR A 129 6.97 21.92 -7.75
CA THR A 129 5.66 22.33 -7.25
C THR A 129 4.52 21.60 -7.97
N ALA A 130 4.61 21.46 -9.30
CA ALA A 130 3.62 20.72 -10.06
C ALA A 130 3.62 19.22 -9.71
N ARG A 131 4.79 18.60 -9.53
CA ARG A 131 4.94 17.20 -9.14
C ARG A 131 4.40 16.94 -7.73
N GLU A 132 4.65 17.83 -6.79
CA GLU A 132 4.19 17.71 -5.39
C GLU A 132 2.68 17.88 -5.19
N ARG A 133 1.92 18.22 -6.24
CA ARG A 133 0.44 18.15 -6.19
C ARG A 133 -0.09 16.76 -5.84
N LEU A 134 0.69 15.71 -6.10
CA LEU A 134 0.37 14.35 -5.65
C LEU A 134 0.24 14.28 -4.12
N ASN A 135 1.15 14.92 -3.39
CA ASN A 135 1.10 15.02 -1.93
C ASN A 135 -0.03 15.97 -1.49
N GLY A 136 -0.15 17.11 -2.17
CA GLY A 136 -1.18 18.12 -1.88
C GLY A 136 -2.59 17.54 -1.85
N PHE A 137 -2.94 16.69 -2.81
CA PHE A 137 -4.25 16.04 -2.86
C PHE A 137 -4.60 15.30 -1.55
N PHE A 138 -3.69 14.49 -1.01
CA PHE A 138 -3.95 13.74 0.23
C PHE A 138 -3.81 14.61 1.49
N THR A 139 -2.94 15.61 1.45
CA THR A 139 -2.83 16.60 2.53
C THR A 139 -4.14 17.38 2.71
N ASP A 140 -4.77 17.77 1.61
CA ASP A 140 -6.04 18.52 1.59
C ASP A 140 -7.22 17.70 2.11
N LEU A 141 -7.13 16.36 2.12
CA LEU A 141 -8.12 15.48 2.77
C LEU A 141 -8.07 15.57 4.30
N GLY A 142 -7.04 16.18 4.87
CA GLY A 142 -6.90 16.35 6.31
C GLY A 142 -6.62 15.06 7.10
N TRP A 143 -6.11 14.02 6.43
CA TRP A 143 -5.75 12.76 7.09
C TRP A 143 -4.46 12.94 7.90
N ALA A 144 -4.57 12.95 9.23
CA ALA A 144 -3.41 13.10 10.11
C ALA A 144 -2.34 12.02 9.87
N GLU A 145 -2.76 10.82 9.46
CA GLU A 145 -1.90 9.68 9.17
C GLU A 145 -1.04 9.89 7.91
N PHE A 146 -1.39 10.86 7.06
CA PHE A 146 -0.62 11.23 5.87
C PHE A 146 0.49 12.24 6.15
N ALA A 147 0.56 12.80 7.35
CA ALA A 147 1.61 13.76 7.72
C ALA A 147 3.01 13.15 7.55
N GLY A 148 3.88 13.84 6.80
CA GLY A 148 5.24 13.37 6.51
C GLY A 148 5.34 12.31 5.41
N CYS A 149 4.23 11.92 4.77
CA CYS A 149 4.24 11.04 3.61
C CYS A 149 4.68 11.76 2.33
N ASN A 150 5.23 11.02 1.40
CA ASN A 150 5.60 11.48 0.06
C ASN A 150 5.22 10.44 -0.99
N LEU A 151 4.50 10.85 -2.03
CA LEU A 151 4.06 10.03 -3.16
C LEU A 151 4.63 10.51 -4.51
N SER A 152 5.44 11.57 -4.49
CA SER A 152 5.71 12.36 -5.70
C SER A 152 6.87 11.85 -6.55
N GLN A 153 7.61 10.83 -6.06
CA GLN A 153 8.69 10.22 -6.82
C GLN A 153 8.13 9.19 -7.81
N LYS A 154 8.57 9.24 -9.05
CA LYS A 154 8.32 8.17 -10.03
C LYS A 154 8.99 6.87 -9.64
N LEU A 155 8.34 5.75 -9.92
CA LEU A 155 8.88 4.41 -9.70
C LEU A 155 9.73 4.01 -10.91
N MET A 156 10.96 3.54 -10.64
CA MET A 156 11.90 3.08 -11.65
C MET A 156 12.28 1.64 -11.37
N ASP A 157 12.50 0.89 -12.43
CA ASP A 157 13.05 -0.47 -12.36
C ASP A 157 14.58 -0.45 -12.33
N ASP A 158 15.16 0.73 -12.53
CA ASP A 158 16.59 1.00 -12.73
C ASP A 158 16.96 2.36 -12.11
N THR A 159 18.16 2.84 -12.41
CA THR A 159 18.69 4.14 -11.98
C THR A 159 17.82 5.31 -12.47
N ARG A 160 17.65 6.32 -11.63
CA ARG A 160 16.91 7.54 -11.99
C ARG A 160 17.79 8.45 -12.83
N TYR A 161 17.18 9.08 -13.83
CA TYR A 161 17.83 10.02 -14.75
C TYR A 161 17.11 11.37 -14.75
N GLY A 162 17.80 12.40 -15.24
CA GLY A 162 17.22 13.72 -15.48
C GLY A 162 16.58 14.32 -14.24
N ARG A 163 15.40 14.92 -14.42
CA ARG A 163 14.63 15.56 -13.35
C ARG A 163 14.23 14.60 -12.24
N GLU A 164 14.03 13.32 -12.53
CA GLU A 164 13.68 12.31 -11.51
C GLU A 164 14.85 12.07 -10.54
N ALA A 165 16.09 12.03 -11.06
CA ALA A 165 17.27 11.94 -10.22
C ALA A 165 17.50 13.24 -9.43
N GLN A 166 17.29 14.39 -10.08
CA GLN A 166 17.40 15.70 -9.44
C GLN A 166 16.37 15.86 -8.31
N TYR A 167 15.12 15.41 -8.53
CA TYR A 167 14.04 15.47 -7.54
C TYR A 167 14.32 14.58 -6.34
N ALA A 168 14.75 13.33 -6.54
CA ALA A 168 15.06 12.41 -5.47
C ALA A 168 16.16 12.94 -4.52
N GLY A 169 17.06 13.77 -5.04
CA GLY A 169 18.20 14.29 -4.29
C GLY A 169 19.34 13.27 -4.14
N ALA A 170 20.55 13.74 -3.88
CA ALA A 170 21.71 12.88 -3.76
C ALA A 170 21.67 11.94 -2.55
N ASP A 171 20.98 12.37 -1.49
CA ASP A 171 20.78 11.66 -0.22
C ASP A 171 19.42 10.93 -0.12
N GLY A 172 18.63 10.96 -1.18
CA GLY A 172 17.29 10.37 -1.19
C GLY A 172 16.24 11.14 -0.37
N ALA A 173 16.47 12.42 -0.09
CA ALA A 173 15.59 13.25 0.74
C ALA A 173 14.13 13.32 0.25
N TYR A 174 13.90 13.13 -1.05
CA TYR A 174 12.57 13.19 -1.68
C TYR A 174 12.10 11.84 -2.22
N LEU A 175 12.61 10.75 -1.69
CA LEU A 175 12.07 9.42 -1.98
C LEU A 175 10.62 9.29 -1.49
N ASN A 176 9.86 8.40 -2.11
CA ASN A 176 8.53 8.07 -1.60
C ASN A 176 8.62 7.54 -0.18
N VAL A 177 7.70 7.98 0.66
CA VAL A 177 7.57 7.57 2.07
C VAL A 177 6.10 7.38 2.40
N LEU A 178 5.76 6.23 2.95
CA LEU A 178 4.48 5.96 3.60
C LEU A 178 4.71 5.34 4.98
N THR A 179 3.68 5.36 5.80
CA THR A 179 3.62 4.64 7.07
C THR A 179 2.54 3.55 6.99
N PRO A 180 2.61 2.48 7.79
CA PRO A 180 1.52 1.50 7.87
C PRO A 180 0.15 2.12 8.16
N LEU A 181 0.09 3.16 9.02
CA LEU A 181 -1.16 3.87 9.32
C LEU A 181 -1.68 4.69 8.14
N SER A 182 -0.81 5.31 7.34
CA SER A 182 -1.27 6.05 6.14
C SER A 182 -1.87 5.12 5.10
N VAL A 183 -1.28 3.94 4.91
CA VAL A 183 -1.80 2.89 4.03
C VAL A 183 -3.12 2.32 4.56
N ALA A 184 -3.19 2.04 5.87
CA ALA A 184 -4.41 1.57 6.53
C ALA A 184 -5.53 2.61 6.42
N ARG A 185 -5.21 3.91 6.55
CA ARG A 185 -6.17 5.00 6.35
C ARG A 185 -6.75 4.99 4.94
N LEU A 186 -5.93 4.85 3.91
CA LEU A 186 -6.42 4.75 2.53
C LEU A 186 -7.38 3.56 2.35
N MET A 187 -7.03 2.39 2.88
CA MET A 187 -7.91 1.22 2.78
C MET A 187 -9.23 1.44 3.50
N TRP A 188 -9.21 2.03 4.69
CA TRP A 188 -10.42 2.37 5.43
C TRP A 188 -11.33 3.27 4.61
N GLU A 189 -10.79 4.36 4.08
CA GLU A 189 -11.57 5.34 3.32
C GLU A 189 -12.14 4.76 2.01
N LEU A 190 -11.41 3.84 1.37
CA LEU A 190 -11.90 3.16 0.17
C LEU A 190 -13.09 2.22 0.43
N PHE A 191 -13.18 1.58 1.58
CA PHE A 191 -14.16 0.52 1.81
C PHE A 191 -15.22 0.87 2.83
N GLU A 192 -14.92 1.69 3.81
CA GLU A 192 -15.79 2.01 4.95
C GLU A 192 -16.01 3.51 5.14
N GLY A 193 -15.12 4.34 4.62
CA GLY A 193 -15.11 5.78 4.83
C GLY A 193 -15.59 6.58 3.63
N ASP A 194 -15.01 7.76 3.48
CA ASP A 194 -15.41 8.78 2.50
C ASP A 194 -14.18 9.25 1.69
N VAL A 195 -13.66 8.35 0.84
CA VAL A 195 -12.67 8.75 -0.15
C VAL A 195 -13.33 9.66 -1.21
N PRO A 196 -12.64 10.66 -1.77
CA PRO A 196 -13.26 11.64 -2.69
C PRO A 196 -13.53 11.05 -4.09
N LEU A 197 -14.31 9.97 -4.13
CA LEU A 197 -14.78 9.27 -5.34
C LEU A 197 -16.27 8.96 -5.19
N SER A 198 -17.08 9.30 -6.18
CA SER A 198 -18.48 8.89 -6.20
C SER A 198 -18.66 7.46 -6.73
N GLY A 199 -19.89 6.94 -6.63
CA GLY A 199 -20.27 5.55 -6.89
C GLY A 199 -19.48 4.80 -7.97
N PRO A 200 -19.57 5.16 -9.26
CA PRO A 200 -18.90 4.40 -10.32
C PRO A 200 -17.37 4.40 -10.24
N TYR A 201 -16.78 5.52 -9.79
CA TYR A 201 -15.32 5.64 -9.65
C TYR A 201 -14.81 4.93 -8.41
N LEU A 202 -15.59 4.94 -7.32
CA LEU A 202 -15.30 4.17 -6.12
C LEU A 202 -15.37 2.67 -6.38
N GLU A 203 -16.44 2.20 -7.04
CA GLU A 203 -16.57 0.81 -7.44
C GLU A 203 -15.43 0.36 -8.36
N ARG A 204 -15.00 1.24 -9.27
CA ARG A 204 -13.83 0.99 -10.09
C ARG A 204 -12.57 0.85 -9.26
N ALA A 205 -12.30 1.78 -8.33
CA ALA A 205 -11.11 1.72 -7.48
C ALA A 205 -11.05 0.42 -6.67
N ARG A 206 -12.18 -0.01 -6.11
CA ARG A 206 -12.32 -1.29 -5.40
C ARG A 206 -12.11 -2.48 -6.35
N GLY A 207 -12.70 -2.44 -7.54
CA GLY A 207 -12.58 -3.49 -8.56
C GLY A 207 -11.14 -3.72 -9.00
N GLU A 208 -10.35 -2.65 -9.22
CA GLU A 208 -8.94 -2.78 -9.61
C GLU A 208 -8.07 -3.44 -8.49
N LEU A 209 -8.45 -3.27 -7.23
CA LEU A 209 -7.77 -3.87 -6.08
C LEU A 209 -8.21 -5.32 -5.82
N SER A 210 -9.32 -5.77 -6.40
CA SER A 210 -9.83 -7.13 -6.21
C SER A 210 -8.85 -8.17 -6.75
N ARG A 211 -8.70 -9.28 -6.03
CA ARG A 211 -7.80 -10.39 -6.37
C ARG A 211 -8.55 -11.71 -6.29
N VAL A 212 -8.28 -12.57 -7.27
CA VAL A 212 -8.86 -13.92 -7.36
C VAL A 212 -7.71 -14.92 -7.45
N SER A 213 -7.50 -15.72 -6.39
CA SER A 213 -6.38 -16.67 -6.30
C SER A 213 -6.42 -17.77 -7.38
N THR A 214 -7.63 -18.15 -7.80
CA THR A 214 -7.85 -19.18 -8.83
C THR A 214 -7.78 -18.63 -10.26
N HIS A 215 -7.66 -17.32 -10.44
CA HIS A 215 -7.56 -16.73 -11.78
C HIS A 215 -6.22 -17.14 -12.43
N PRO A 216 -6.20 -17.45 -13.75
CA PRO A 216 -4.95 -17.81 -14.44
C PRO A 216 -3.82 -16.79 -14.28
N GLU A 217 -4.16 -15.51 -14.21
CA GLU A 217 -3.22 -14.39 -14.01
C GLU A 217 -2.55 -14.42 -12.64
N ALA A 218 -3.13 -15.08 -11.63
CA ALA A 218 -2.54 -15.18 -10.29
C ALA A 218 -1.18 -15.91 -10.29
N LYS A 219 -0.89 -16.69 -11.33
CA LYS A 219 0.40 -17.36 -11.53
C LYS A 219 1.50 -16.42 -12.02
N ASN A 220 1.14 -15.23 -12.50
CA ASN A 220 2.11 -14.22 -12.91
C ASN A 220 2.61 -13.46 -11.69
N SER A 221 3.93 -13.41 -11.48
CA SER A 221 4.53 -12.70 -10.33
C SER A 221 4.17 -11.21 -10.29
N ALA A 222 3.93 -10.59 -11.45
CA ALA A 222 3.49 -9.20 -11.54
C ALA A 222 2.09 -8.96 -10.96
N TYR A 223 1.24 -10.01 -10.87
CA TYR A 223 -0.06 -9.94 -10.19
C TYR A 223 0.07 -9.74 -8.68
N GLN A 224 1.25 -10.05 -8.12
CA GLN A 224 1.62 -9.79 -6.73
C GLN A 224 0.64 -10.40 -5.70
N LEU A 225 0.29 -11.66 -5.87
CA LEU A 225 -0.59 -12.38 -4.95
C LEU A 225 0.09 -13.60 -4.31
N THR A 226 0.60 -14.53 -5.13
CA THR A 226 1.07 -15.85 -4.67
C THR A 226 2.28 -15.81 -3.76
N GLU A 227 3.15 -14.82 -3.91
CA GLU A 227 4.35 -14.61 -3.07
C GLU A 227 4.14 -13.54 -1.99
N PHE A 228 2.88 -13.12 -1.75
CA PHE A 228 2.49 -12.09 -0.79
C PHE A 228 1.48 -12.66 0.22
N LEU A 229 0.99 -11.83 1.13
CA LEU A 229 0.07 -12.29 2.19
C LEU A 229 -1.16 -12.99 1.61
N GLY A 230 -1.71 -12.45 0.52
CA GLY A 230 -2.89 -13.01 -0.14
C GLY A 230 -2.69 -14.44 -0.66
N GLY A 231 -1.46 -14.84 -0.98
CA GLY A 231 -1.12 -16.20 -1.40
C GLY A 231 -1.24 -17.26 -0.30
N GLY A 232 -1.31 -16.84 0.96
CA GLY A 232 -1.52 -17.73 2.10
C GLY A 232 -2.98 -17.93 2.49
N LEU A 233 -3.91 -17.20 1.85
CA LEU A 233 -5.33 -17.32 2.14
C LEU A 233 -5.96 -18.50 1.37
N PRO A 234 -6.98 -19.16 1.93
CA PRO A 234 -7.69 -20.24 1.21
C PRO A 234 -8.27 -19.78 -0.12
N ASP A 235 -8.26 -20.68 -1.09
CA ASP A 235 -8.92 -20.44 -2.38
C ASP A 235 -10.40 -20.09 -2.21
N GLY A 236 -10.86 -19.12 -3.02
CA GLY A 236 -12.22 -18.60 -2.93
C GLY A 236 -12.43 -17.55 -1.86
N THR A 237 -11.40 -17.17 -1.09
CA THR A 237 -11.49 -16.00 -0.20
C THR A 237 -11.71 -14.74 -1.03
N GLU A 238 -12.74 -13.98 -0.69
CA GLU A 238 -13.00 -12.68 -1.27
C GLU A 238 -11.98 -11.67 -0.70
N LEU A 239 -11.09 -11.16 -1.57
CA LEU A 239 -9.99 -10.33 -1.13
C LEU A 239 -9.64 -9.19 -2.10
N TRP A 240 -9.08 -8.14 -1.53
CA TRP A 240 -8.51 -6.98 -2.23
C TRP A 240 -7.11 -6.75 -1.70
N SER A 241 -6.16 -6.50 -2.58
CA SER A 241 -4.79 -6.21 -2.17
C SER A 241 -4.05 -5.31 -3.14
N LYS A 242 -3.03 -4.67 -2.61
CA LYS A 242 -1.91 -4.13 -3.36
C LYS A 242 -0.64 -4.42 -2.60
N ALA A 243 0.25 -5.13 -3.26
CA ALA A 243 1.54 -5.42 -2.69
C ALA A 243 2.65 -4.59 -3.37
N GLY A 244 3.82 -4.64 -2.78
CA GLY A 244 5.01 -4.01 -3.33
C GLY A 244 6.27 -4.60 -2.75
N HIS A 245 7.29 -4.72 -3.57
CA HIS A 245 8.62 -5.12 -3.13
C HIS A 245 9.68 -4.50 -4.01
N ASN A 246 10.89 -4.50 -3.51
CA ASN A 246 12.08 -4.24 -4.31
C ASN A 246 13.28 -5.03 -3.75
N LEU A 247 14.26 -5.17 -4.61
CA LEU A 247 15.58 -5.69 -4.29
C LEU A 247 16.56 -4.53 -4.07
N TRP A 248 17.83 -4.75 -4.35
CA TRP A 248 18.83 -3.69 -4.31
C TRP A 248 18.52 -2.59 -5.36
N THR A 249 18.45 -1.35 -4.92
CA THR A 249 18.13 -0.19 -5.76
C THR A 249 19.31 0.77 -5.96
N GLY A 250 20.50 0.40 -5.49
CA GLY A 250 21.66 1.29 -5.46
C GLY A 250 21.80 2.10 -4.16
N ALA A 251 20.76 2.13 -3.30
CA ALA A 251 20.76 2.84 -2.03
C ALA A 251 20.08 1.99 -0.94
N LEU A 252 20.68 1.91 0.23
CA LEU A 252 20.20 1.08 1.34
C LEU A 252 18.85 1.55 1.88
N GLU A 253 18.59 2.86 1.81
CA GLU A 253 17.38 3.52 2.31
C GLU A 253 16.13 3.07 1.55
N SER A 254 16.28 2.77 0.25
CA SER A 254 15.19 2.34 -0.64
C SER A 254 15.27 0.87 -1.06
N SER A 255 16.11 0.05 -0.43
CA SER A 255 16.33 -1.35 -0.82
C SER A 255 15.73 -2.34 0.16
N TYR A 256 15.37 -3.53 -0.37
CA TYR A 256 14.95 -4.72 0.38
C TYR A 256 13.67 -4.54 1.19
N PHE A 257 12.70 -3.87 0.60
CA PHE A 257 11.35 -3.76 1.16
C PHE A 257 10.41 -4.79 0.54
N LYS A 258 9.51 -5.35 1.37
CA LYS A 258 8.39 -6.18 0.94
C LYS A 258 7.17 -5.85 1.78
N HIS A 259 6.06 -5.54 1.13
CA HIS A 259 4.87 -4.98 1.75
C HIS A 259 3.62 -5.58 1.15
N ASP A 260 2.56 -5.65 1.94
CA ASP A 260 1.23 -5.90 1.45
C ASP A 260 0.20 -5.11 2.25
N MET A 261 -0.79 -4.57 1.57
CA MET A 261 -2.04 -4.10 2.13
C MET A 261 -3.14 -5.02 1.66
N LEU A 262 -3.89 -5.61 2.58
CA LEU A 262 -4.84 -6.67 2.32
C LEU A 262 -6.14 -6.44 3.06
N ARG A 263 -7.26 -6.64 2.38
CA ARG A 263 -8.60 -6.75 2.94
C ARG A 263 -9.17 -8.08 2.51
N TRP A 264 -9.77 -8.83 3.44
CA TRP A 264 -10.59 -9.99 3.07
C TRP A 264 -11.89 -10.03 3.84
N VAL A 265 -12.87 -10.78 3.33
CA VAL A 265 -14.12 -11.04 4.02
C VAL A 265 -13.98 -12.35 4.79
N ARG A 266 -14.23 -12.30 6.10
CA ARG A 266 -14.23 -13.46 6.97
C ARG A 266 -15.44 -14.36 6.70
N PRO A 267 -15.44 -15.62 7.16
CA PRO A 267 -16.59 -16.52 7.01
C PRO A 267 -17.89 -15.99 7.64
N ASP A 268 -17.81 -15.10 8.61
CA ASP A 268 -18.97 -14.43 9.25
C ASP A 268 -19.47 -13.21 8.46
N GLY A 269 -18.89 -12.92 7.29
CA GLY A 269 -19.25 -11.81 6.42
C GLY A 269 -18.61 -10.47 6.80
N ARG A 270 -17.87 -10.38 7.92
CA ARG A 270 -17.21 -9.13 8.34
C ARG A 270 -15.83 -8.98 7.68
N PRO A 271 -15.50 -7.80 7.14
CA PRO A 271 -14.19 -7.56 6.60
C PRO A 271 -13.13 -7.40 7.70
N ILE A 272 -11.91 -7.78 7.37
CA ILE A 272 -10.72 -7.51 8.16
C ILE A 272 -9.65 -6.91 7.26
N TYR A 273 -8.85 -6.02 7.79
CA TYR A 273 -7.83 -5.26 7.10
C TYR A 273 -6.47 -5.50 7.71
N VAL A 274 -5.48 -5.70 6.88
CA VAL A 274 -4.08 -5.88 7.30
C VAL A 274 -3.19 -5.04 6.42
N VAL A 275 -2.27 -4.31 7.05
CA VAL A 275 -1.13 -3.68 6.39
C VAL A 275 0.13 -4.20 7.07
N LEU A 276 0.98 -4.88 6.31
CA LEU A 276 2.29 -5.32 6.75
C LEU A 276 3.35 -4.65 5.88
N MET A 277 4.19 -3.84 6.49
CA MET A 277 5.33 -3.21 5.83
C MET A 277 6.62 -3.70 6.48
N THR A 278 7.57 -4.19 5.68
CA THR A 278 8.81 -4.81 6.21
C THR A 278 10.04 -4.35 5.45
N LYS A 279 11.19 -4.42 6.11
CA LYS A 279 12.51 -4.22 5.51
C LYS A 279 13.41 -5.39 5.89
N GLY A 280 14.03 -6.02 4.90
CA GLY A 280 14.99 -7.10 5.14
C GLY A 280 15.29 -7.88 3.86
N GLN A 281 16.58 -8.14 3.60
CA GLN A 281 17.01 -8.84 2.40
C GLN A 281 16.43 -10.27 2.34
N ALA A 282 16.41 -10.97 3.47
CA ALA A 282 15.85 -12.32 3.53
C ALA A 282 14.38 -12.36 3.09
N LEU A 283 13.57 -11.41 3.56
CA LEU A 283 12.15 -11.32 3.22
C LEU A 283 11.90 -10.90 1.76
N ALA A 284 12.73 -9.99 1.25
CA ALA A 284 12.52 -9.43 -0.08
C ALA A 284 13.07 -10.31 -1.20
N GLU A 285 14.17 -11.04 -0.97
CA GLU A 285 14.95 -11.64 -2.03
C GLU A 285 15.05 -13.18 -1.92
N THR A 286 15.21 -13.74 -0.71
CA THR A 286 15.64 -15.13 -0.58
C THR A 286 14.53 -16.11 -0.23
N ASP A 287 13.44 -15.65 0.37
CA ASP A 287 12.34 -16.51 0.82
C ASP A 287 10.98 -16.03 0.27
N PRO A 288 10.58 -16.47 -0.93
CA PRO A 288 9.29 -16.07 -1.52
C PRO A 288 8.09 -16.63 -0.73
N GLN A 289 8.27 -17.69 0.07
CA GLN A 289 7.19 -18.35 0.80
C GLN A 289 6.89 -17.71 2.16
N VAL A 290 7.76 -16.84 2.68
CA VAL A 290 7.57 -16.26 4.01
C VAL A 290 6.30 -15.43 4.13
N PHE A 291 5.98 -14.59 3.11
CA PHE A 291 4.77 -13.77 3.13
C PHE A 291 3.48 -14.60 3.03
N PRO A 292 3.36 -15.58 2.12
CA PRO A 292 2.23 -16.53 2.15
C PRO A 292 2.04 -17.21 3.50
N ASP A 293 3.10 -17.69 4.15
CA ASP A 293 3.03 -18.35 5.46
C ASP A 293 2.57 -17.36 6.56
N ILE A 294 3.05 -16.11 6.53
CA ILE A 294 2.53 -15.05 7.40
C ILE A 294 1.04 -14.81 7.11
N GLY A 295 0.63 -14.74 5.86
CA GLY A 295 -0.76 -14.60 5.44
C GLY A 295 -1.64 -15.71 5.99
N GLN A 296 -1.18 -16.96 5.92
CA GLN A 296 -1.87 -18.12 6.47
C GLN A 296 -2.05 -18.01 8.00
N LEU A 297 -0.99 -17.61 8.72
CA LEU A 297 -1.06 -17.39 10.17
C LEU A 297 -2.06 -16.28 10.50
N LEU A 298 -1.97 -15.14 9.82
CA LEU A 298 -2.88 -14.00 10.02
C LEU A 298 -4.34 -14.42 9.75
N TYR A 299 -4.60 -15.12 8.64
CA TYR A 299 -5.93 -15.63 8.31
C TYR A 299 -6.46 -16.54 9.40
N ALA A 300 -5.67 -17.51 9.87
CA ALA A 300 -6.07 -18.42 10.92
C ALA A 300 -6.43 -17.69 12.24
N ARG A 301 -5.60 -16.72 12.65
CA ARG A 301 -5.80 -16.01 13.93
C ARG A 301 -6.89 -14.95 13.90
N LEU A 302 -7.05 -14.26 12.78
CA LEU A 302 -8.01 -13.16 12.66
C LEU A 302 -9.42 -13.63 12.30
N ASN A 303 -9.58 -14.87 11.81
CA ASN A 303 -10.88 -15.48 11.57
C ASN A 303 -11.42 -16.28 12.76
N MET A 304 -10.59 -16.56 13.77
CA MET A 304 -11.08 -17.22 14.98
C MET A 304 -12.04 -16.28 15.73
N ALA A 305 -13.25 -16.76 15.98
CA ALA A 305 -14.11 -16.14 16.98
C ALA A 305 -13.40 -16.22 18.34
N GLU A 306 -13.39 -15.13 19.11
CA GLU A 306 -12.89 -15.22 20.48
C GLU A 306 -13.68 -16.28 21.25
N PRO A 307 -13.00 -17.10 22.09
CA PRO A 307 -13.73 -17.87 23.07
C PRO A 307 -14.51 -16.86 23.94
N VAL A 308 -15.83 -17.02 23.97
CA VAL A 308 -16.68 -16.30 24.93
C VAL A 308 -16.09 -16.63 26.29
N GLU A 309 -15.42 -15.69 26.95
CA GLU A 309 -15.04 -15.87 28.35
C GLU A 309 -16.36 -16.16 29.11
N ALA A 310 -16.49 -17.38 29.62
CA ALA A 310 -17.56 -17.70 30.51
C ALA A 310 -17.42 -16.80 31.75
N LEU A 311 -18.43 -15.93 31.93
CA LEU A 311 -18.57 -15.05 33.09
C LEU A 311 -18.65 -15.89 34.38
#